data_7fd5bbd15ffc98d26c0efdb447a0b05f
#
_entry.id   7fd5bbd15ffc98d26c0efdb447a0b05f
#
_cell.length_a   1.000
_cell.length_b   1.000
_cell.length_c   1.000
_cell.angle_alpha   90.00
_cell.angle_beta   90.00
_cell.angle_gamma   90.00
#
_symmetry.space_group_name_H-M   'P 1'
#
loop_
_entity.id
_entity.type
_entity.pdbx_description
1 polymer ?
#
loop_
_entity_poly.entity_id
_entity_poly.type
_entity_poly.pdbx_seq_one_letter_code
_entity_poly.pdbx_strand_id
1 'polypeptide(L)'
;MVKSIICYFFYFNEMLTLQSNKTLAMSVNLMLEAPIGALAELGLETTQPINYQLSPAELTEQTLKRSEGVLNDTGALVIKTGKFTGRSPKDKFTVKDELTAETVHWNNFNIPMEEENFLLLKEKMLKYLSGKELWVRDCFACAEEDYRLRLRVINENPWSNLFCYNMFIRPTEKELDGFTPHWYIIQAPGFKANPAVDTTASENFAVLSFKHKTILIGGTGYTGEMKKGIFTMLNFVLPQRADVLSMHCSANMGKTGDTAIFFGLSGTGKTTLSADPNRLLIGDDEHGWTKDSVFNFEGGCYAKTIDLSEEKEPEIFNAIRPGALVENVTFFPGTNKIDFSSKAITENTRVSYPLSFISNALEPSIGKTPKNIFFLTADAYGILPPVSKLTAGQAMYQFISGYTAKVAGTEAGVKEPQSTFSACFGAPFLPLHPGQYAAMLGKKMKEHNVNVWMINTGWSGGPYGVGQRMKLPYTRAMITAALEGKLDKVSFEAHPVFGMMMPVECPGVPSEVLNPRNTWKDKSEYDVKAKQLAREFIKNFEKYASGVEEEILAAAPKI
;
A
#
# COMPACT_ATOMS: atom_id res chain seq x y z
N MET A 1 5.12 -68.02 0.43
CA MET A 1 5.52 -66.57 0.34
C MET A 1 4.98 -65.82 -0.88
N VAL A 2 4.35 -66.49 -1.86
CA VAL A 2 3.81 -65.83 -3.09
C VAL A 2 2.33 -65.44 -2.97
N LYS A 3 1.55 -66.05 -2.06
CA LYS A 3 0.11 -65.74 -1.85
C LYS A 3 -0.18 -64.51 -1.02
N SER A 4 0.78 -63.99 -0.23
CA SER A 4 0.59 -62.76 0.58
C SER A 4 0.86 -61.48 -0.20
N ILE A 5 1.57 -61.50 -1.32
CA ILE A 5 1.89 -60.31 -2.10
C ILE A 5 0.74 -59.94 -3.05
N ILE A 6 -0.04 -60.92 -3.50
CA ILE A 6 -1.17 -60.70 -4.43
C ILE A 6 -2.38 -60.07 -3.69
N CYS A 7 -2.61 -60.41 -2.40
CA CYS A 7 -3.66 -59.78 -1.59
C CYS A 7 -3.36 -58.28 -1.27
N TYR A 8 -2.09 -57.87 -1.14
CA TYR A 8 -1.73 -56.48 -0.88
C TYR A 8 -1.89 -55.58 -2.11
N PHE A 9 -1.67 -56.12 -3.33
CA PHE A 9 -1.86 -55.38 -4.58
C PHE A 9 -3.34 -55.15 -4.93
N PHE A 10 -4.23 -56.09 -4.58
CA PHE A 10 -5.67 -55.90 -4.79
C PHE A 10 -6.28 -54.91 -3.78
N TYR A 11 -5.83 -54.91 -2.53
CA TYR A 11 -6.31 -53.96 -1.51
C TYR A 11 -5.80 -52.53 -1.76
N PHE A 12 -4.61 -52.39 -2.34
CA PHE A 12 -4.06 -51.06 -2.67
C PHE A 12 -4.74 -50.45 -3.92
N ASN A 13 -5.12 -51.27 -4.91
CA ASN A 13 -5.86 -50.78 -6.07
C ASN A 13 -7.34 -50.47 -5.76
N GLU A 14 -8.00 -51.18 -4.85
CA GLU A 14 -9.34 -50.78 -4.40
C GLU A 14 -9.33 -49.51 -3.54
N MET A 15 -8.30 -49.31 -2.72
CA MET A 15 -8.16 -48.05 -1.98
C MET A 15 -7.86 -46.85 -2.89
N LEU A 16 -7.06 -47.00 -3.94
CA LEU A 16 -6.80 -45.97 -4.93
C LEU A 16 -8.03 -45.65 -5.80
N THR A 17 -8.85 -46.68 -6.13
CA THR A 17 -10.11 -46.47 -6.86
C THR A 17 -11.20 -45.87 -5.96
N LEU A 18 -11.22 -46.15 -4.66
CA LEU A 18 -12.13 -45.54 -3.71
C LEU A 18 -11.72 -44.12 -3.32
N GLN A 19 -10.43 -43.80 -3.33
CA GLN A 19 -9.97 -42.39 -3.18
C GLN A 19 -10.17 -41.57 -4.46
N SER A 20 -10.00 -42.16 -5.66
CA SER A 20 -10.28 -41.44 -6.92
C SER A 20 -11.78 -41.22 -7.14
N ASN A 21 -12.66 -42.11 -6.65
CA ASN A 21 -14.12 -41.93 -6.72
C ASN A 21 -14.70 -41.01 -5.62
N LYS A 22 -13.95 -40.70 -4.54
CA LYS A 22 -14.35 -39.68 -3.56
C LYS A 22 -13.86 -38.28 -3.91
N THR A 23 -12.93 -38.12 -4.87
CA THR A 23 -12.43 -36.85 -5.35
C THR A 23 -13.09 -36.42 -6.67
N LEU A 24 -13.98 -37.24 -7.25
CA LEU A 24 -14.97 -36.83 -8.24
C LEU A 24 -16.34 -36.53 -7.56
N ALA A 25 -16.34 -35.87 -6.43
CA ALA A 25 -17.42 -34.96 -6.13
C ALA A 25 -17.30 -33.87 -7.19
N MET A 26 -18.04 -33.97 -8.28
CA MET A 26 -18.34 -32.85 -9.15
C MET A 26 -18.68 -31.67 -8.24
N SER A 27 -17.73 -30.74 -8.05
CA SER A 27 -18.11 -29.38 -7.81
C SER A 27 -18.96 -29.06 -9.04
N VAL A 28 -20.26 -29.07 -8.88
CA VAL A 28 -21.17 -28.30 -9.74
C VAL A 28 -20.65 -26.90 -9.51
N ASN A 29 -19.74 -26.43 -10.37
CA ASN A 29 -19.46 -25.02 -10.51
C ASN A 29 -20.83 -24.44 -10.88
N LEU A 30 -21.55 -23.96 -9.90
CA LEU A 30 -22.60 -22.97 -10.13
C LEU A 30 -21.85 -21.85 -10.86
N MET A 31 -21.97 -21.80 -12.20
CA MET A 31 -21.45 -20.68 -12.97
C MET A 31 -22.18 -19.47 -12.40
N LEU A 32 -21.46 -18.65 -11.63
CA LEU A 32 -21.99 -17.40 -11.12
C LEU A 32 -22.42 -16.57 -12.34
N GLU A 33 -23.69 -16.20 -12.37
CA GLU A 33 -24.23 -15.43 -13.50
C GLU A 33 -23.61 -14.03 -13.51
N ALA A 34 -23.10 -13.63 -14.67
CA ALA A 34 -22.59 -12.29 -14.87
C ALA A 34 -23.70 -11.25 -14.65
N PRO A 35 -23.43 -10.12 -13.98
CA PRO A 35 -24.45 -9.12 -13.62
C PRO A 35 -24.84 -8.23 -14.82
N ILE A 36 -25.29 -8.83 -15.93
CA ILE A 36 -25.56 -8.15 -17.22
C ILE A 36 -26.56 -7.00 -17.06
N GLY A 37 -27.65 -7.22 -16.28
CA GLY A 37 -28.63 -6.16 -16.01
C GLY A 37 -28.02 -4.93 -15.34
N ALA A 38 -27.21 -5.13 -14.31
CA ALA A 38 -26.53 -4.03 -13.63
C ALA A 38 -25.45 -3.34 -14.50
N LEU A 39 -24.84 -4.05 -15.45
CA LEU A 39 -23.93 -3.43 -16.42
C LEU A 39 -24.70 -2.60 -17.45
N ALA A 40 -25.85 -3.06 -17.89
CA ALA A 40 -26.74 -2.30 -18.79
C ALA A 40 -27.27 -1.01 -18.11
N GLU A 41 -27.66 -1.07 -16.84
CA GLU A 41 -28.04 0.11 -16.05
C GLU A 41 -26.90 1.13 -15.91
N LEU A 42 -25.63 0.66 -15.87
CA LEU A 42 -24.45 1.52 -15.87
C LEU A 42 -24.21 2.20 -17.21
N GLY A 43 -24.83 1.70 -18.32
CA GLY A 43 -24.65 2.16 -19.70
C GLY A 43 -23.67 1.31 -20.53
N LEU A 44 -23.36 0.07 -20.08
CA LEU A 44 -22.55 -0.90 -20.83
C LEU A 44 -23.45 -1.82 -21.65
N GLU A 45 -23.37 -1.73 -22.97
CA GLU A 45 -24.01 -2.66 -23.90
C GLU A 45 -23.09 -3.87 -24.11
N THR A 46 -23.47 -5.02 -23.57
CA THR A 46 -22.65 -6.23 -23.58
C THR A 46 -23.00 -7.13 -24.75
N THR A 47 -22.29 -7.00 -25.87
CA THR A 47 -22.46 -7.85 -27.07
C THR A 47 -21.42 -8.96 -27.14
N GLN A 48 -20.40 -8.92 -26.32
CA GLN A 48 -19.33 -9.91 -26.20
C GLN A 48 -19.37 -10.58 -24.81
N PRO A 49 -18.64 -11.69 -24.60
CA PRO A 49 -18.61 -12.38 -23.33
C PRO A 49 -18.22 -11.48 -22.16
N ILE A 50 -18.92 -11.66 -21.05
CA ILE A 50 -18.56 -11.12 -19.74
C ILE A 50 -17.99 -12.23 -18.89
N ASN A 51 -16.69 -12.16 -18.65
CA ASN A 51 -15.96 -13.08 -17.80
C ASN A 51 -16.12 -12.63 -16.34
N TYR A 52 -16.96 -13.34 -15.57
CA TYR A 52 -17.31 -12.94 -14.21
C TYR A 52 -16.69 -13.88 -13.17
N GLN A 53 -16.02 -13.28 -12.16
CA GLN A 53 -15.44 -13.98 -11.00
C GLN A 53 -14.47 -15.12 -11.36
N LEU A 54 -13.74 -15.01 -12.48
CA LEU A 54 -12.79 -16.05 -12.87
C LEU A 54 -11.70 -16.25 -11.81
N SER A 55 -11.27 -17.49 -11.65
CA SER A 55 -10.17 -17.88 -10.79
C SER A 55 -8.82 -17.35 -11.31
N PRO A 56 -7.78 -17.27 -10.47
CA PRO A 56 -6.43 -16.91 -10.91
C PRO A 56 -5.87 -17.78 -12.03
N ALA A 57 -6.20 -19.07 -12.05
CA ALA A 57 -5.77 -20.00 -13.09
C ALA A 57 -6.41 -19.65 -14.43
N GLU A 58 -7.73 -19.42 -14.45
CA GLU A 58 -8.46 -19.04 -15.67
C GLU A 58 -8.01 -17.68 -16.20
N LEU A 59 -7.80 -16.68 -15.32
CA LEU A 59 -7.29 -15.36 -15.69
C LEU A 59 -5.88 -15.43 -16.28
N THR A 60 -5.03 -16.28 -15.70
CA THR A 60 -3.69 -16.55 -16.22
C THR A 60 -3.77 -17.21 -17.61
N GLU A 61 -4.59 -18.24 -17.76
CA GLU A 61 -4.78 -18.94 -19.04
C GLU A 61 -5.27 -17.96 -20.13
N GLN A 62 -6.27 -17.15 -19.83
CA GLN A 62 -6.80 -16.16 -20.77
C GLN A 62 -5.75 -15.12 -21.15
N THR A 63 -4.94 -14.65 -20.20
CA THR A 63 -3.83 -13.71 -20.46
C THR A 63 -2.81 -14.32 -21.42
N LEU A 64 -2.45 -15.59 -21.22
CA LEU A 64 -1.51 -16.30 -22.08
C LEU A 64 -2.07 -16.52 -23.49
N LYS A 65 -3.35 -16.95 -23.62
CA LYS A 65 -4.04 -17.12 -24.90
C LYS A 65 -4.08 -15.82 -25.72
N ARG A 66 -4.19 -14.69 -25.05
CA ARG A 66 -4.19 -13.35 -25.67
C ARG A 66 -2.77 -12.83 -25.94
N SER A 67 -1.73 -13.58 -25.58
CA SER A 67 -0.32 -13.17 -25.68
C SER A 67 -0.01 -11.85 -24.94
N GLU A 68 -0.74 -11.56 -23.86
CA GLU A 68 -0.59 -10.37 -23.04
C GLU A 68 0.39 -10.58 -21.87
N GLY A 69 0.89 -11.81 -21.66
CA GLY A 69 1.83 -12.16 -20.58
C GLY A 69 2.56 -13.46 -20.85
N VAL A 70 3.48 -13.80 -19.96
CA VAL A 70 4.24 -15.06 -19.96
C VAL A 70 4.38 -15.57 -18.52
N LEU A 71 4.70 -16.87 -18.36
CA LEU A 71 5.03 -17.40 -17.04
C LEU A 71 6.53 -17.31 -16.78
N ASN A 72 6.89 -17.00 -15.53
CA ASN A 72 8.27 -17.14 -15.07
C ASN A 72 8.58 -18.62 -14.71
N ASP A 73 9.79 -18.88 -14.23
CA ASP A 73 10.25 -20.23 -13.81
C ASP A 73 9.52 -20.79 -12.59
N THR A 74 8.88 -19.96 -11.77
CA THR A 74 8.06 -20.39 -10.62
C THR A 74 6.57 -20.52 -10.95
N GLY A 75 6.15 -20.21 -12.18
CA GLY A 75 4.76 -20.27 -12.65
C GLY A 75 3.91 -19.03 -12.31
N ALA A 76 4.51 -17.94 -11.85
CA ALA A 76 3.83 -16.66 -11.70
C ALA A 76 3.63 -15.98 -13.05
N LEU A 77 2.50 -15.27 -13.22
CA LEU A 77 2.22 -14.52 -14.44
C LEU A 77 3.03 -13.21 -14.47
N VAL A 78 3.72 -12.98 -15.58
CA VAL A 78 4.50 -11.76 -15.82
C VAL A 78 3.90 -10.97 -16.97
N ILE A 79 3.60 -9.69 -16.75
CA ILE A 79 3.03 -8.79 -17.76
C ILE A 79 3.84 -7.49 -17.86
N LYS A 80 3.59 -6.75 -18.94
CA LYS A 80 4.08 -5.38 -19.15
C LYS A 80 2.89 -4.42 -19.16
N THR A 81 2.93 -3.40 -18.30
CA THR A 81 1.86 -2.40 -18.21
C THR A 81 1.88 -1.34 -19.31
N GLY A 82 2.82 -1.45 -20.26
CA GLY A 82 2.96 -0.53 -21.38
C GLY A 82 3.80 0.71 -21.04
N LYS A 83 3.41 1.85 -21.59
CA LYS A 83 4.13 3.14 -21.45
C LYS A 83 4.22 3.60 -20.00
N PHE A 84 3.17 3.39 -19.23
CA PHE A 84 3.08 3.81 -17.83
C PHE A 84 3.37 2.63 -16.90
N THR A 85 4.51 2.70 -16.23
CA THR A 85 4.97 1.66 -15.29
C THR A 85 4.82 2.08 -13.82
N GLY A 86 4.11 3.17 -13.57
CA GLY A 86 3.86 3.73 -12.27
C GLY A 86 2.70 4.72 -12.31
N ARG A 87 2.34 5.25 -11.14
CA ARG A 87 1.28 6.26 -11.02
C ARG A 87 1.66 7.56 -11.72
N SER A 88 0.64 8.23 -12.22
CA SER A 88 0.75 9.56 -12.85
C SER A 88 0.01 10.61 -12.01
N PRO A 89 0.62 11.19 -10.96
CA PRO A 89 -0.07 12.11 -10.05
C PRO A 89 -0.67 13.34 -10.73
N LYS A 90 -0.12 13.78 -11.86
CA LYS A 90 -0.62 14.92 -12.65
C LYS A 90 -1.83 14.57 -13.52
N ASP A 91 -2.11 13.29 -13.70
CA ASP A 91 -3.23 12.76 -14.49
C ASP A 91 -4.34 12.21 -13.59
N LYS A 92 -4.27 12.50 -12.28
CA LYS A 92 -5.28 12.12 -11.31
C LYS A 92 -6.18 13.31 -10.99
N PHE A 93 -7.50 13.11 -11.15
CA PHE A 93 -8.51 14.14 -10.94
C PHE A 93 -9.54 13.69 -9.89
N THR A 94 -10.09 14.67 -9.19
CA THR A 94 -11.25 14.50 -8.32
C THR A 94 -12.39 15.33 -8.90
N VAL A 95 -13.57 14.74 -9.04
CA VAL A 95 -14.73 15.46 -9.55
C VAL A 95 -15.14 16.53 -8.55
N LYS A 96 -15.31 17.76 -9.06
CA LYS A 96 -15.79 18.89 -8.28
C LYS A 96 -17.31 19.02 -8.47
N ASP A 97 -18.03 18.74 -7.44
CA ASP A 97 -19.50 18.75 -7.36
C ASP A 97 -19.93 19.33 -6.01
N GLU A 98 -21.23 19.31 -5.71
CA GLU A 98 -21.78 19.83 -4.45
C GLU A 98 -21.23 19.11 -3.21
N LEU A 99 -20.80 17.85 -3.32
CA LEU A 99 -20.25 17.08 -2.21
C LEU A 99 -18.77 17.48 -1.94
N THR A 100 -18.03 17.82 -2.98
CA THR A 100 -16.58 17.96 -2.93
C THR A 100 -16.09 19.40 -2.94
N ALA A 101 -16.88 20.33 -3.46
CA ALA A 101 -16.47 21.72 -3.70
C ALA A 101 -15.84 22.39 -2.46
N GLU A 102 -16.47 22.20 -1.28
CA GLU A 102 -16.05 22.82 -0.01
C GLU A 102 -15.33 21.84 0.93
N THR A 103 -15.33 20.53 0.63
CA THR A 103 -14.78 19.51 1.54
C THR A 103 -13.40 19.04 1.12
N VAL A 104 -13.12 18.99 -0.18
CA VAL A 104 -11.81 18.58 -0.71
C VAL A 104 -10.79 19.68 -0.55
N HIS A 105 -9.63 19.32 -0.04
CA HIS A 105 -8.46 20.20 0.00
C HIS A 105 -7.81 20.25 -1.38
N TRP A 106 -8.27 21.20 -2.22
CA TRP A 106 -7.82 21.37 -3.59
C TRP A 106 -6.34 21.81 -3.63
N ASN A 107 -5.51 21.07 -4.35
CA ASN A 107 -4.08 21.31 -4.48
C ASN A 107 -3.51 20.54 -5.69
N ASN A 108 -2.17 20.47 -5.83
CA ASN A 108 -1.51 19.78 -6.93
C ASN A 108 -1.73 18.25 -6.98
N PHE A 109 -2.34 17.65 -5.96
CA PHE A 109 -2.69 16.22 -5.91
C PHE A 109 -4.20 15.99 -6.05
N ASN A 110 -5.01 16.96 -5.63
CA ASN A 110 -6.46 16.95 -5.78
C ASN A 110 -6.83 17.95 -6.88
N ILE A 111 -6.60 17.56 -8.13
CA ILE A 111 -6.86 18.38 -9.30
C ILE A 111 -8.36 18.30 -9.62
N PRO A 112 -9.09 19.42 -9.71
CA PRO A 112 -10.52 19.39 -9.97
C PRO A 112 -10.81 19.00 -11.42
N MET A 113 -11.88 18.23 -11.61
CA MET A 113 -12.55 18.02 -12.89
C MET A 113 -14.03 18.35 -12.70
N GLU A 114 -14.61 19.21 -13.52
CA GLU A 114 -16.03 19.55 -13.42
C GLU A 114 -16.90 18.32 -13.70
N GLU A 115 -18.04 18.21 -13.01
CA GLU A 115 -18.94 17.03 -13.07
C GLU A 115 -19.39 16.73 -14.51
N GLU A 116 -19.70 17.74 -15.29
CA GLU A 116 -20.13 17.57 -16.69
C GLU A 116 -19.04 16.89 -17.54
N ASN A 117 -17.78 17.28 -17.36
CA ASN A 117 -16.65 16.69 -18.09
C ASN A 117 -16.42 15.23 -17.68
N PHE A 118 -16.59 14.91 -16.37
CA PHE A 118 -16.54 13.54 -15.89
C PHE A 118 -17.65 12.68 -16.52
N LEU A 119 -18.88 13.18 -16.60
CA LEU A 119 -20.01 12.43 -17.18
C LEU A 119 -19.78 12.15 -18.68
N LEU A 120 -19.30 13.13 -19.43
CA LEU A 120 -18.94 12.96 -20.85
C LEU A 120 -17.80 11.96 -21.04
N LEU A 121 -16.77 12.02 -20.20
CA LEU A 121 -15.64 11.08 -20.23
C LEU A 121 -16.10 9.66 -19.89
N LYS A 122 -16.96 9.51 -18.88
CA LYS A 122 -17.58 8.24 -18.48
C LYS A 122 -18.39 7.64 -19.64
N GLU A 123 -19.26 8.41 -20.27
CA GLU A 123 -20.07 7.98 -21.42
C GLU A 123 -19.18 7.47 -22.58
N LYS A 124 -18.14 8.23 -22.96
CA LYS A 124 -17.19 7.83 -24.00
C LYS A 124 -16.48 6.52 -23.66
N MET A 125 -16.06 6.36 -22.38
CA MET A 125 -15.37 5.17 -21.92
C MET A 125 -16.29 3.95 -21.90
N LEU A 126 -17.53 4.10 -21.44
CA LEU A 126 -18.53 3.03 -21.48
C LEU A 126 -18.86 2.62 -22.93
N LYS A 127 -19.01 3.58 -23.84
CA LYS A 127 -19.22 3.30 -25.26
C LYS A 127 -18.02 2.57 -25.89
N TYR A 128 -16.78 2.92 -25.51
CA TYR A 128 -15.57 2.22 -25.94
C TYR A 128 -15.53 0.77 -25.45
N LEU A 129 -15.98 0.52 -24.21
CA LEU A 129 -16.02 -0.81 -23.61
C LEU A 129 -17.22 -1.65 -24.11
N SER A 130 -18.30 -1.01 -24.54
CA SER A 130 -19.46 -1.68 -25.13
C SER A 130 -19.03 -2.44 -26.40
N GLY A 131 -19.45 -3.70 -26.49
CA GLY A 131 -19.04 -4.57 -27.60
C GLY A 131 -17.67 -5.22 -27.44
N LYS A 132 -16.97 -5.01 -26.31
CA LYS A 132 -15.73 -5.72 -25.97
C LYS A 132 -15.97 -6.89 -25.01
N GLU A 133 -15.08 -7.87 -25.07
CA GLU A 133 -14.93 -8.85 -24.02
C GLU A 133 -14.41 -8.16 -22.75
N LEU A 134 -15.08 -8.41 -21.61
CA LEU A 134 -14.77 -7.75 -20.34
C LEU A 134 -14.57 -8.76 -19.22
N TRP A 135 -13.78 -8.37 -18.23
CA TRP A 135 -13.57 -9.11 -16.98
C TRP A 135 -14.18 -8.32 -15.84
N VAL A 136 -15.17 -8.91 -15.19
CA VAL A 136 -15.93 -8.28 -14.12
C VAL A 136 -15.69 -9.03 -12.81
N ARG A 137 -15.42 -8.30 -11.75
CA ARG A 137 -15.20 -8.85 -10.42
C ARG A 137 -15.94 -8.05 -9.38
N ASP A 138 -16.73 -8.75 -8.57
CA ASP A 138 -17.30 -8.25 -7.33
C ASP A 138 -16.35 -8.63 -6.18
N CYS A 139 -16.04 -7.68 -5.32
CA CYS A 139 -15.08 -7.83 -4.24
C CYS A 139 -15.34 -6.80 -3.14
N PHE A 140 -14.57 -6.88 -2.05
CA PHE A 140 -14.69 -5.95 -0.94
C PHE A 140 -13.40 -5.16 -0.72
N ALA A 141 -13.53 -3.95 -0.16
CA ALA A 141 -12.49 -3.28 0.59
C ALA A 141 -12.90 -3.21 2.06
N CYS A 142 -11.93 -3.14 2.96
CA CYS A 142 -12.04 -3.15 4.42
C CYS A 142 -12.38 -4.55 5.00
N ALA A 143 -11.47 -5.06 5.83
CA ALA A 143 -11.62 -6.34 6.51
C ALA A 143 -12.71 -6.29 7.59
N GLU A 144 -12.86 -5.16 8.28
CA GLU A 144 -13.90 -4.92 9.28
C GLU A 144 -15.28 -4.84 8.62
N GLU A 145 -16.21 -5.69 9.01
CA GLU A 145 -17.51 -5.84 8.33
C GLU A 145 -18.37 -4.58 8.38
N ASP A 146 -18.35 -3.84 9.48
CA ASP A 146 -19.12 -2.59 9.65
C ASP A 146 -18.70 -1.49 8.67
N TYR A 147 -17.47 -1.57 8.15
CA TYR A 147 -16.90 -0.60 7.21
C TYR A 147 -16.68 -1.19 5.82
N ARG A 148 -17.08 -2.44 5.60
CA ARG A 148 -16.85 -3.17 4.35
C ARG A 148 -17.57 -2.51 3.18
N LEU A 149 -16.83 -2.21 2.12
CA LEU A 149 -17.35 -1.64 0.89
C LEU A 149 -17.45 -2.69 -0.20
N ARG A 150 -18.62 -2.78 -0.83
CA ARG A 150 -18.86 -3.62 -2.00
C ARG A 150 -18.40 -2.91 -3.26
N LEU A 151 -17.47 -3.51 -3.97
CA LEU A 151 -16.84 -2.97 -5.17
C LEU A 151 -17.18 -3.86 -6.36
N ARG A 152 -17.52 -3.25 -7.50
CA ARG A 152 -17.55 -3.93 -8.79
C ARG A 152 -16.46 -3.37 -9.67
N VAL A 153 -15.54 -4.22 -10.10
CA VAL A 153 -14.43 -3.85 -10.97
C VAL A 153 -14.70 -4.37 -12.38
N ILE A 154 -14.56 -3.50 -13.36
CA ILE A 154 -14.74 -3.79 -14.79
C ILE A 154 -13.42 -3.52 -15.48
N ASN A 155 -12.80 -4.56 -16.04
CA ASN A 155 -11.50 -4.50 -16.67
C ASN A 155 -11.56 -4.89 -18.17
N GLU A 156 -10.72 -4.25 -18.96
CA GLU A 156 -10.51 -4.58 -20.38
C GLU A 156 -9.54 -5.77 -20.58
N ASN A 157 -8.78 -6.16 -19.53
CA ASN A 157 -7.76 -7.20 -19.59
C ASN A 157 -7.90 -8.22 -18.45
N PRO A 158 -7.66 -9.54 -18.71
CA PRO A 158 -7.72 -10.57 -17.68
C PRO A 158 -6.69 -10.38 -16.56
N TRP A 159 -5.47 -9.98 -16.87
CA TRP A 159 -4.42 -9.75 -15.87
C TRP A 159 -4.74 -8.56 -14.94
N SER A 160 -5.45 -7.54 -15.40
CA SER A 160 -5.94 -6.47 -14.51
C SER A 160 -6.96 -7.00 -13.51
N ASN A 161 -7.80 -7.96 -13.94
CA ASN A 161 -8.76 -8.61 -13.05
C ASN A 161 -8.06 -9.57 -12.06
N LEU A 162 -6.95 -10.21 -12.46
CA LEU A 162 -6.09 -10.98 -11.54
C LEU A 162 -5.48 -10.07 -10.46
N PHE A 163 -5.04 -8.86 -10.82
CA PHE A 163 -4.61 -7.88 -9.83
C PHE A 163 -5.72 -7.59 -8.81
N CYS A 164 -6.95 -7.38 -9.27
CA CYS A 164 -8.08 -7.13 -8.38
C CYS A 164 -8.39 -8.34 -7.48
N TYR A 165 -8.28 -9.57 -7.99
CA TYR A 165 -8.38 -10.77 -7.18
C TYR A 165 -7.33 -10.81 -6.07
N ASN A 166 -6.09 -10.44 -6.40
CA ASN A 166 -4.99 -10.43 -5.45
C ASN A 166 -5.18 -9.35 -4.38
N MET A 167 -5.58 -8.15 -4.79
CA MET A 167 -5.55 -6.98 -3.92
C MET A 167 -6.81 -6.74 -3.10
N PHE A 168 -7.99 -7.05 -3.63
CA PHE A 168 -9.23 -6.83 -2.91
C PHE A 168 -9.65 -8.07 -2.12
N ILE A 169 -10.49 -7.88 -1.11
CA ILE A 169 -11.01 -8.96 -0.29
C ILE A 169 -12.03 -9.74 -1.13
N ARG A 170 -11.84 -11.05 -1.18
CA ARG A 170 -12.65 -11.95 -1.98
C ARG A 170 -13.92 -12.32 -1.22
N PRO A 171 -15.09 -12.11 -1.82
CA PRO A 171 -16.36 -12.60 -1.25
C PRO A 171 -16.44 -14.12 -1.31
N THR A 172 -17.18 -14.69 -0.40
CA THR A 172 -17.66 -16.07 -0.48
C THR A 172 -18.78 -16.19 -1.54
N GLU A 173 -19.08 -17.37 -2.01
CA GLU A 173 -20.18 -17.61 -2.96
C GLU A 173 -21.51 -17.08 -2.43
N LYS A 174 -21.77 -17.25 -1.13
CA LYS A 174 -22.98 -16.73 -0.47
C LYS A 174 -23.06 -15.20 -0.47
N GLU A 175 -21.92 -14.51 -0.34
CA GLU A 175 -21.88 -13.04 -0.36
C GLU A 175 -22.00 -12.47 -1.78
N LEU A 176 -21.81 -13.29 -2.79
CA LEU A 176 -22.03 -12.92 -4.20
C LEU A 176 -23.50 -12.99 -4.61
N ASP A 177 -24.32 -13.77 -3.89
CA ASP A 177 -25.75 -13.84 -4.17
C ASP A 177 -26.42 -12.48 -3.88
N GLY A 178 -27.08 -11.91 -4.90
CA GLY A 178 -27.68 -10.57 -4.82
C GLY A 178 -26.69 -9.42 -4.61
N PHE A 179 -25.42 -9.59 -4.98
CA PHE A 179 -24.40 -8.57 -4.79
C PHE A 179 -24.73 -7.26 -5.49
N THR A 180 -24.91 -6.20 -4.71
CA THR A 180 -25.12 -4.84 -5.20
C THR A 180 -23.92 -3.98 -4.82
N PRO A 181 -23.14 -3.45 -5.77
CA PRO A 181 -21.95 -2.68 -5.49
C PRO A 181 -22.27 -1.31 -4.87
N HIS A 182 -21.41 -0.88 -3.96
CA HIS A 182 -21.42 0.50 -3.46
C HIS A 182 -20.62 1.42 -4.38
N TRP A 183 -19.57 0.89 -5.03
CA TRP A 183 -18.64 1.62 -5.90
C TRP A 183 -18.28 0.81 -7.13
N TYR A 184 -17.99 1.54 -8.21
CA TYR A 184 -17.47 0.97 -9.46
C TYR A 184 -16.02 1.41 -9.69
N ILE A 185 -15.20 0.49 -10.17
CA ILE A 185 -13.88 0.77 -10.76
C ILE A 185 -13.99 0.34 -12.23
N ILE A 186 -13.78 1.26 -13.14
CA ILE A 186 -13.81 1.00 -14.59
C ILE A 186 -12.42 1.30 -15.12
N GLN A 187 -11.71 0.26 -15.57
CA GLN A 187 -10.35 0.38 -16.07
C GLN A 187 -10.26 -0.11 -17.52
N ALA A 188 -9.84 0.79 -18.40
CA ALA A 188 -9.67 0.54 -19.83
C ALA A 188 -8.31 1.08 -20.32
N PRO A 189 -7.23 0.30 -20.24
CA PRO A 189 -5.91 0.71 -20.70
C PRO A 189 -5.86 1.15 -22.16
N GLY A 190 -6.69 0.56 -23.01
CA GLY A 190 -6.79 0.90 -24.42
C GLY A 190 -7.60 2.17 -24.73
N PHE A 191 -8.39 2.68 -23.80
CA PHE A 191 -9.10 3.95 -23.93
C PHE A 191 -8.18 5.12 -23.61
N LYS A 192 -7.87 5.93 -24.63
CA LYS A 192 -7.02 7.10 -24.49
C LYS A 192 -7.85 8.36 -24.56
N ALA A 193 -7.74 9.22 -23.55
CA ALA A 193 -8.38 10.52 -23.55
C ALA A 193 -7.73 11.47 -24.57
N ASN A 194 -8.51 12.39 -25.07
CA ASN A 194 -8.02 13.55 -25.85
C ASN A 194 -7.99 14.78 -24.94
N PRO A 195 -6.82 15.25 -24.48
CA PRO A 195 -6.73 16.37 -23.54
C PRO A 195 -7.47 17.65 -24.00
N ALA A 196 -7.52 17.89 -25.30
CA ALA A 196 -8.19 19.07 -25.85
C ALA A 196 -9.72 19.04 -25.73
N VAL A 197 -10.30 17.86 -25.47
CA VAL A 197 -11.76 17.66 -25.43
C VAL A 197 -12.21 17.11 -24.07
N ASP A 198 -11.40 16.22 -23.48
CA ASP A 198 -11.76 15.47 -22.29
C ASP A 198 -11.26 16.13 -20.98
N THR A 199 -10.64 17.32 -21.08
CA THR A 199 -10.11 18.10 -19.94
C THR A 199 -9.11 17.35 -19.06
N THR A 200 -8.47 16.33 -19.59
CA THR A 200 -7.38 15.59 -18.96
C THR A 200 -6.03 16.26 -19.23
N ALA A 201 -5.00 15.96 -18.41
CA ALA A 201 -3.67 16.51 -18.63
C ALA A 201 -2.91 15.77 -19.75
N SER A 202 -3.23 14.49 -19.96
CA SER A 202 -2.64 13.65 -21.01
C SER A 202 -3.65 12.60 -21.51
N GLU A 203 -3.20 11.67 -22.37
CA GLU A 203 -4.00 10.53 -22.83
C GLU A 203 -4.37 9.55 -21.71
N ASN A 204 -3.62 9.60 -20.60
CA ASN A 204 -3.76 8.79 -19.40
C ASN A 204 -4.52 9.58 -18.33
N PHE A 205 -5.39 8.92 -17.59
CA PHE A 205 -6.14 9.55 -16.50
C PHE A 205 -6.61 8.55 -15.45
N ALA A 206 -6.79 9.06 -14.22
CA ALA A 206 -7.56 8.44 -13.16
C ALA A 206 -8.50 9.51 -12.57
N VAL A 207 -9.82 9.31 -12.64
CA VAL A 207 -10.82 10.26 -12.15
C VAL A 207 -11.68 9.62 -11.09
N LEU A 208 -11.78 10.27 -9.92
CA LEU A 208 -12.62 9.84 -8.80
C LEU A 208 -13.84 10.74 -8.69
N SER A 209 -15.04 10.14 -8.71
CA SER A 209 -16.29 10.82 -8.37
C SER A 209 -16.91 10.22 -7.12
N PHE A 210 -16.97 11.01 -6.05
CA PHE A 210 -17.59 10.59 -4.79
C PHE A 210 -19.11 10.55 -4.87
N LYS A 211 -19.72 11.50 -5.59
CA LYS A 211 -21.14 11.56 -5.85
C LYS A 211 -21.62 10.36 -6.69
N HIS A 212 -20.94 10.09 -7.80
CA HIS A 212 -21.27 8.99 -8.70
C HIS A 212 -20.65 7.65 -8.28
N LYS A 213 -19.93 7.60 -7.16
CA LYS A 213 -19.30 6.40 -6.58
C LYS A 213 -18.54 5.58 -7.64
N THR A 214 -17.76 6.28 -8.47
CA THR A 214 -17.08 5.69 -9.63
C THR A 214 -15.64 6.18 -9.72
N ILE A 215 -14.74 5.26 -10.03
CA ILE A 215 -13.35 5.51 -10.37
C ILE A 215 -13.15 5.11 -11.84
N LEU A 216 -12.79 6.07 -12.68
CA LEU A 216 -12.45 5.84 -14.09
C LEU A 216 -10.93 5.84 -14.26
N ILE A 217 -10.37 4.83 -14.92
CA ILE A 217 -8.93 4.73 -15.22
C ILE A 217 -8.78 4.38 -16.69
N GLY A 218 -8.17 5.26 -17.47
CA GLY A 218 -7.94 5.06 -18.89
C GLY A 218 -6.52 5.40 -19.32
N GLY A 219 -6.07 4.85 -20.47
CA GLY A 219 -4.77 5.12 -21.07
C GLY A 219 -3.56 4.50 -20.34
N THR A 220 -3.77 3.83 -19.23
CA THR A 220 -2.71 3.17 -18.46
C THR A 220 -3.06 1.73 -18.10
N GLY A 221 -2.08 0.84 -18.27
CA GLY A 221 -2.15 -0.52 -17.77
C GLY A 221 -1.60 -0.68 -16.34
N TYR A 222 -1.07 0.37 -15.72
CA TYR A 222 -0.55 0.28 -14.36
C TYR A 222 -1.66 -0.02 -13.35
N THR A 223 -1.61 -1.22 -12.77
CA THR A 223 -2.71 -1.75 -11.94
C THR A 223 -2.86 -1.03 -10.60
N GLY A 224 -1.76 -0.47 -10.08
CA GLY A 224 -1.75 0.25 -8.80
C GLY A 224 -2.67 1.48 -8.74
N GLU A 225 -3.16 2.00 -9.88
CA GLU A 225 -4.15 3.09 -9.88
C GLU A 225 -5.49 2.63 -9.30
N MET A 226 -5.92 1.37 -9.54
CA MET A 226 -7.16 0.82 -8.98
C MET A 226 -7.10 0.76 -7.45
N LYS A 227 -6.02 0.18 -6.90
CA LYS A 227 -5.76 0.11 -5.47
C LYS A 227 -5.76 1.51 -4.84
N LYS A 228 -4.96 2.43 -5.39
CA LYS A 228 -4.79 3.79 -4.84
C LYS A 228 -6.02 4.68 -5.05
N GLY A 229 -6.84 4.39 -6.05
CA GLY A 229 -8.15 5.01 -6.22
C GLY A 229 -9.08 4.69 -5.04
N ILE A 230 -9.17 3.41 -4.65
CA ILE A 230 -9.94 2.98 -3.48
C ILE A 230 -9.38 3.57 -2.19
N PHE A 231 -8.05 3.58 -2.02
CA PHE A 231 -7.43 4.21 -0.85
C PHE A 231 -7.76 5.70 -0.75
N THR A 232 -7.71 6.43 -1.87
CA THR A 232 -8.11 7.85 -1.91
C THR A 232 -9.58 8.02 -1.52
N MET A 233 -10.45 7.14 -2.01
CA MET A 233 -11.87 7.15 -1.66
C MET A 233 -12.10 6.90 -0.17
N LEU A 234 -11.43 5.90 0.41
CA LEU A 234 -11.51 5.59 1.84
C LEU A 234 -10.98 6.73 2.72
N ASN A 235 -9.92 7.42 2.28
CA ASN A 235 -9.40 8.62 2.95
C ASN A 235 -10.42 9.79 2.98
N PHE A 236 -11.39 9.82 2.08
CA PHE A 236 -12.47 10.81 2.11
C PHE A 236 -13.67 10.34 2.95
N VAL A 237 -14.11 9.10 2.70
CA VAL A 237 -15.38 8.61 3.23
C VAL A 237 -15.30 8.24 4.72
N LEU A 238 -14.25 7.51 5.13
CA LEU A 238 -14.16 6.96 6.48
C LEU A 238 -14.00 8.03 7.58
N PRO A 239 -13.14 9.05 7.42
CA PRO A 239 -13.03 10.11 8.41
C PRO A 239 -14.33 10.88 8.63
N GLN A 240 -15.09 11.11 7.58
CA GLN A 240 -16.30 11.95 7.64
C GLN A 240 -17.53 11.22 8.13
N ARG A 241 -17.63 9.91 7.87
CA ARG A 241 -18.85 9.13 8.15
C ARG A 241 -18.79 8.26 9.38
N ALA A 242 -17.61 7.87 9.81
CA ALA A 242 -17.45 6.79 10.77
C ALA A 242 -16.42 7.06 11.88
N ASP A 243 -15.81 8.24 11.95
CA ASP A 243 -14.68 8.57 12.86
C ASP A 243 -13.54 7.52 12.77
N VAL A 244 -13.35 6.94 11.59
CA VAL A 244 -12.28 5.99 11.30
C VAL A 244 -11.12 6.73 10.67
N LEU A 245 -9.95 6.70 11.31
CA LEU A 245 -8.73 7.24 10.74
C LEU A 245 -8.20 6.30 9.66
N SER A 246 -8.23 6.74 8.41
CA SER A 246 -7.59 6.06 7.29
C SER A 246 -6.09 6.38 7.27
N MET A 247 -5.24 5.36 7.10
CA MET A 247 -3.79 5.46 7.31
C MET A 247 -3.01 4.76 6.19
N HIS A 248 -2.00 5.45 5.67
CA HIS A 248 -0.97 4.85 4.81
C HIS A 248 0.15 4.28 5.70
N CYS A 249 -0.07 3.09 6.20
CA CYS A 249 0.84 2.42 7.14
C CYS A 249 0.75 0.90 6.97
N SER A 250 1.78 0.18 7.38
CA SER A 250 1.69 -1.25 7.66
C SER A 250 1.32 -1.49 9.12
N ALA A 251 0.77 -2.68 9.41
CA ALA A 251 0.36 -3.05 10.75
C ALA A 251 0.63 -4.54 11.04
N ASN A 252 1.04 -4.83 12.28
CA ASN A 252 1.20 -6.19 12.77
C ASN A 252 0.71 -6.33 14.22
N MET A 253 0.52 -7.56 14.67
CA MET A 253 0.06 -7.88 16.01
C MET A 253 0.96 -8.92 16.66
N GLY A 254 1.40 -8.63 17.89
CA GLY A 254 2.17 -9.57 18.70
C GLY A 254 1.31 -10.67 19.31
N LYS A 255 1.96 -11.68 19.88
CA LYS A 255 1.31 -12.86 20.51
C LYS A 255 0.36 -12.50 21.67
N THR A 256 0.55 -11.35 22.31
CA THR A 256 -0.32 -10.86 23.39
C THR A 256 -1.49 -10.00 22.87
N GLY A 257 -1.64 -9.88 21.55
CA GLY A 257 -2.66 -9.06 20.91
C GLY A 257 -2.31 -7.57 20.87
N ASP A 258 -1.05 -7.22 21.09
CA ASP A 258 -0.51 -5.87 20.99
C ASP A 258 -0.29 -5.50 19.53
N THR A 259 -1.10 -4.57 19.03
CA THR A 259 -0.97 -4.04 17.66
C THR A 259 0.09 -2.95 17.61
N ALA A 260 0.88 -2.97 16.54
CA ALA A 260 1.81 -1.91 16.18
C ALA A 260 1.55 -1.44 14.75
N ILE A 261 1.64 -0.13 14.50
CA ILE A 261 1.49 0.46 13.18
C ILE A 261 2.77 1.20 12.78
N PHE A 262 3.10 1.14 11.49
CA PHE A 262 4.34 1.68 10.94
C PHE A 262 4.01 2.61 9.79
N PHE A 263 4.14 3.90 10.01
CA PHE A 263 4.07 4.90 8.96
C PHE A 263 5.42 5.07 8.29
N GLY A 264 5.43 5.34 6.99
CA GLY A 264 6.66 5.63 6.27
C GLY A 264 6.45 5.66 4.76
N LEU A 265 7.28 6.40 4.07
CA LEU A 265 7.29 6.45 2.62
C LEU A 265 8.05 5.25 2.02
N SER A 266 8.00 5.12 0.71
CA SER A 266 8.76 4.09 0.00
C SER A 266 10.27 4.21 0.31
N GLY A 267 10.94 3.10 0.62
CA GLY A 267 12.37 3.05 0.92
C GLY A 267 12.74 3.31 2.39
N THR A 268 11.78 3.60 3.27
CA THR A 268 12.03 3.72 4.73
C THR A 268 12.07 2.38 5.46
N GLY A 269 11.70 1.29 4.80
CA GLY A 269 11.69 -0.06 5.37
C GLY A 269 10.34 -0.50 5.96
N LYS A 270 9.24 0.17 5.61
CA LYS A 270 7.89 -0.12 6.14
C LYS A 270 7.55 -1.62 6.07
N THR A 271 7.58 -2.22 4.89
CA THR A 271 7.29 -3.65 4.68
C THR A 271 8.29 -4.55 5.42
N THR A 272 9.59 -4.28 5.28
CA THR A 272 10.67 -5.08 5.90
C THR A 272 10.62 -5.09 7.43
N LEU A 273 10.20 -3.96 8.05
CA LEU A 273 10.17 -3.81 9.51
C LEU A 273 8.86 -4.28 10.14
N SER A 274 7.76 -4.25 9.39
CA SER A 274 6.48 -4.81 9.84
C SER A 274 6.38 -6.33 9.64
N ALA A 275 7.16 -6.89 8.71
CA ALA A 275 7.27 -8.33 8.47
C ALA A 275 8.21 -8.99 9.50
N ASP A 276 7.80 -9.01 10.77
CA ASP A 276 8.50 -9.71 11.85
C ASP A 276 7.97 -11.15 11.95
N PRO A 277 8.82 -12.19 11.87
CA PRO A 277 8.37 -13.59 11.95
C PRO A 277 7.73 -13.96 13.30
N ASN A 278 7.94 -13.15 14.34
CA ASN A 278 7.34 -13.35 15.67
C ASN A 278 6.01 -12.63 15.86
N ARG A 279 5.54 -11.89 14.87
CA ARG A 279 4.30 -11.11 14.88
C ARG A 279 3.43 -11.47 13.68
N LEU A 280 2.12 -11.37 13.81
CA LEU A 280 1.19 -11.63 12.73
C LEU A 280 0.99 -10.35 11.89
N LEU A 281 1.14 -10.44 10.57
CA LEU A 281 0.91 -9.34 9.65
C LEU A 281 -0.59 -9.08 9.52
N ILE A 282 -1.05 -7.86 9.85
CA ILE A 282 -2.42 -7.40 9.57
C ILE A 282 -2.50 -6.93 8.12
N GLY A 283 -1.51 -6.15 7.67
CA GLY A 283 -1.35 -5.69 6.29
C GLY A 283 -0.10 -4.84 6.11
N ASP A 284 0.30 -4.64 4.86
CA ASP A 284 1.60 -4.03 4.52
C ASP A 284 1.52 -2.55 4.13
N ASP A 285 0.31 -1.98 3.83
CA ASP A 285 0.26 -0.64 3.23
C ASP A 285 -0.91 0.27 3.66
N GLU A 286 -2.15 -0.22 3.81
CA GLU A 286 -3.35 0.62 3.98
C GLU A 286 -4.30 0.08 5.06
N HIS A 287 -4.59 0.91 6.07
CA HIS A 287 -5.39 0.48 7.22
C HIS A 287 -6.37 1.56 7.69
N GLY A 288 -7.46 1.11 8.34
CA GLY A 288 -8.37 1.94 9.11
C GLY A 288 -8.17 1.73 10.61
N TRP A 289 -8.22 2.80 11.38
CA TRP A 289 -8.22 2.76 12.84
C TRP A 289 -9.56 3.26 13.37
N THR A 290 -10.36 2.33 13.92
CA THR A 290 -11.67 2.59 14.56
C THR A 290 -11.47 3.01 16.03
N LYS A 291 -12.54 2.98 16.81
CA LYS A 291 -12.45 3.10 18.27
C LYS A 291 -11.72 1.91 18.89
N ASP A 292 -11.95 0.68 18.39
CA ASP A 292 -11.58 -0.56 19.07
C ASP A 292 -10.60 -1.43 18.28
N SER A 293 -10.40 -1.15 16.98
CA SER A 293 -9.61 -1.99 16.08
C SER A 293 -8.74 -1.21 15.10
N VAL A 294 -7.73 -1.90 14.55
CA VAL A 294 -7.02 -1.55 13.32
C VAL A 294 -7.27 -2.65 12.31
N PHE A 295 -7.74 -2.31 11.12
CA PHE A 295 -8.10 -3.28 10.10
C PHE A 295 -7.48 -2.94 8.74
N ASN A 296 -7.16 -3.99 7.98
CA ASN A 296 -6.63 -3.85 6.63
C ASN A 296 -7.74 -3.44 5.64
N PHE A 297 -7.43 -2.57 4.70
CA PHE A 297 -8.34 -2.25 3.59
C PHE A 297 -8.30 -3.28 2.48
N GLU A 298 -7.24 -4.06 2.41
CA GLU A 298 -6.88 -4.91 1.28
C GLU A 298 -6.93 -6.40 1.65
N GLY A 299 -7.05 -7.23 0.62
CA GLY A 299 -6.97 -8.69 0.72
C GLY A 299 -5.63 -9.27 0.25
N GLY A 300 -4.65 -8.43 -0.04
CA GLY A 300 -3.34 -8.84 -0.54
C GLY A 300 -2.26 -7.79 -0.40
N CYS A 301 -1.11 -8.06 -1.00
CA CYS A 301 0.07 -7.20 -0.97
C CYS A 301 0.51 -6.80 -2.38
N TYR A 302 1.07 -5.58 -2.51
CA TYR A 302 1.63 -5.07 -3.76
C TYR A 302 3.05 -4.54 -3.54
N ALA A 303 4.01 -5.45 -3.61
CA ALA A 303 5.39 -5.20 -3.24
C ALA A 303 6.27 -4.77 -4.42
N LYS A 304 7.35 -4.03 -4.14
CA LYS A 304 8.44 -3.79 -5.10
C LYS A 304 9.29 -5.04 -5.25
N THR A 305 9.77 -5.29 -6.48
CA THR A 305 10.64 -6.44 -6.77
C THR A 305 12.03 -6.04 -7.26
N ILE A 306 12.32 -4.73 -7.39
CA ILE A 306 13.67 -4.29 -7.74
C ILE A 306 14.64 -4.67 -6.62
N ASP A 307 15.78 -5.28 -6.99
CA ASP A 307 16.81 -5.81 -6.08
C ASP A 307 16.30 -6.83 -5.04
N LEU A 308 15.16 -7.50 -5.33
CA LEU A 308 14.57 -8.54 -4.49
C LEU A 308 15.47 -9.77 -4.45
N SER A 309 15.69 -10.30 -3.25
CA SER A 309 16.35 -11.59 -3.06
C SER A 309 15.71 -12.33 -1.89
N GLU A 310 15.78 -13.67 -1.92
CA GLU A 310 15.26 -14.53 -0.85
C GLU A 310 15.89 -14.21 0.51
N GLU A 311 17.20 -13.84 0.52
CA GLU A 311 17.91 -13.49 1.75
C GLU A 311 17.37 -12.20 2.41
N LYS A 312 17.02 -11.20 1.59
CA LYS A 312 16.56 -9.89 2.09
C LYS A 312 15.09 -9.87 2.49
N GLU A 313 14.24 -10.44 1.64
CA GLU A 313 12.77 -10.40 1.78
C GLU A 313 12.16 -11.76 1.37
N PRO A 314 12.36 -12.80 2.20
CA PRO A 314 11.97 -14.18 1.88
C PRO A 314 10.45 -14.33 1.63
N GLU A 315 9.61 -13.61 2.38
CA GLU A 315 8.15 -13.68 2.26
C GLU A 315 7.67 -13.18 0.88
N ILE A 316 8.21 -12.06 0.40
CA ILE A 316 7.88 -11.52 -0.93
C ILE A 316 8.43 -12.43 -2.02
N PHE A 317 9.67 -12.91 -1.87
CA PHE A 317 10.32 -13.77 -2.84
C PHE A 317 9.53 -15.08 -3.03
N ASN A 318 9.13 -15.72 -1.95
CA ASN A 318 8.37 -16.98 -1.96
C ASN A 318 6.89 -16.79 -2.37
N ALA A 319 6.36 -15.56 -2.32
CA ALA A 319 5.03 -15.24 -2.83
C ALA A 319 4.98 -15.17 -4.38
N ILE A 320 6.14 -15.14 -5.08
CA ILE A 320 6.19 -15.18 -6.55
C ILE A 320 6.00 -16.62 -7.02
N ARG A 321 4.74 -17.04 -7.12
CA ARG A 321 4.29 -18.39 -7.44
C ARG A 321 2.96 -18.34 -8.21
N PRO A 322 2.38 -19.50 -8.68
CA PRO A 322 1.11 -19.48 -9.41
C PRO A 322 0.03 -18.69 -8.67
N GLY A 323 -0.66 -17.78 -9.39
CA GLY A 323 -1.64 -16.84 -8.84
C GLY A 323 -1.07 -15.46 -8.53
N ALA A 324 0.23 -15.29 -8.38
CA ALA A 324 0.85 -13.97 -8.31
C ALA A 324 0.93 -13.30 -9.69
N LEU A 325 0.84 -11.97 -9.72
CA LEU A 325 1.03 -11.15 -10.92
C LEU A 325 2.27 -10.28 -10.75
N VAL A 326 3.24 -10.46 -11.63
CA VAL A 326 4.50 -9.69 -11.67
C VAL A 326 4.46 -8.69 -12.81
N GLU A 327 4.86 -7.44 -12.55
CA GLU A 327 4.77 -6.34 -13.49
C GLU A 327 6.15 -5.78 -13.86
N ASN A 328 6.37 -5.61 -15.18
CA ASN A 328 7.46 -4.84 -15.77
C ASN A 328 8.88 -5.34 -15.47
N VAL A 329 9.04 -6.61 -15.16
CA VAL A 329 10.36 -7.25 -15.00
C VAL A 329 10.93 -7.71 -16.34
N THR A 330 12.23 -7.99 -16.36
CA THR A 330 12.92 -8.69 -17.45
C THR A 330 13.43 -10.04 -16.96
N PHE A 331 13.81 -10.89 -17.91
CA PHE A 331 14.38 -12.21 -17.63
C PHE A 331 15.87 -12.24 -17.95
N PHE A 332 16.59 -13.13 -17.30
CA PHE A 332 17.94 -13.48 -17.75
C PHE A 332 17.91 -14.04 -19.17
N PRO A 333 18.86 -13.71 -20.04
CA PRO A 333 18.86 -14.11 -21.44
C PRO A 333 18.68 -15.64 -21.62
N GLY A 334 17.71 -16.02 -22.46
CA GLY A 334 17.42 -17.43 -22.77
C GLY A 334 16.72 -18.23 -21.66
N THR A 335 16.20 -17.56 -20.65
CA THR A 335 15.50 -18.20 -19.51
C THR A 335 14.18 -17.51 -19.20
N ASN A 336 13.35 -18.15 -18.35
CA ASN A 336 12.16 -17.57 -17.72
C ASN A 336 12.44 -17.10 -16.28
N LYS A 337 13.70 -17.10 -15.85
CA LYS A 337 14.10 -16.61 -14.53
C LYS A 337 14.15 -15.09 -14.53
N ILE A 338 13.45 -14.46 -13.57
CA ILE A 338 13.39 -13.00 -13.46
C ILE A 338 14.76 -12.45 -13.04
N ASP A 339 15.20 -11.40 -13.72
CA ASP A 339 16.31 -10.55 -13.31
C ASP A 339 15.80 -9.37 -12.49
N PHE A 340 15.77 -9.53 -11.17
CA PHE A 340 15.31 -8.49 -10.25
C PHE A 340 16.26 -7.28 -10.15
N SER A 341 17.50 -7.39 -10.66
CA SER A 341 18.44 -6.27 -10.69
C SER A 341 18.24 -5.35 -11.88
N SER A 342 17.51 -5.82 -12.88
CA SER A 342 17.31 -5.12 -14.15
C SER A 342 16.40 -3.90 -14.01
N LYS A 343 16.87 -2.76 -14.50
CA LYS A 343 16.15 -1.49 -14.60
C LYS A 343 15.76 -1.14 -16.04
N ALA A 344 15.87 -2.11 -16.96
CA ALA A 344 15.72 -1.87 -18.39
C ALA A 344 14.31 -1.36 -18.78
N ILE A 345 13.27 -1.76 -18.07
CA ILE A 345 11.90 -1.25 -18.26
C ILE A 345 11.62 -0.12 -17.28
N THR A 346 11.85 -0.38 -15.98
CA THR A 346 11.57 0.57 -14.89
C THR A 346 12.25 0.13 -13.59
N GLU A 347 12.48 1.05 -12.68
CA GLU A 347 12.83 0.74 -11.28
C GLU A 347 11.59 0.44 -10.41
N ASN A 348 10.38 0.61 -10.96
CA ASN A 348 9.11 0.35 -10.28
C ASN A 348 8.51 -1.02 -10.66
N THR A 349 9.35 -2.04 -10.72
CA THR A 349 8.89 -3.42 -10.88
C THR A 349 8.09 -3.86 -9.65
N ARG A 350 6.99 -4.62 -9.85
CA ARG A 350 6.04 -4.96 -8.80
C ARG A 350 5.60 -6.41 -8.86
N VAL A 351 5.10 -6.89 -7.72
CA VAL A 351 4.33 -8.14 -7.63
C VAL A 351 3.10 -7.92 -6.77
N SER A 352 1.94 -8.41 -7.22
CA SER A 352 0.73 -8.53 -6.41
C SER A 352 0.42 -9.99 -6.12
N TYR A 353 -0.03 -10.27 -4.89
CA TYR A 353 -0.41 -11.59 -4.42
C TYR A 353 -1.41 -11.49 -3.26
N PRO A 354 -2.27 -12.53 -3.06
CA PRO A 354 -3.19 -12.57 -1.92
C PRO A 354 -2.43 -12.59 -0.59
N LEU A 355 -3.00 -11.99 0.45
CA LEU A 355 -2.38 -11.97 1.79
C LEU A 355 -2.13 -13.37 2.35
N SER A 356 -2.94 -14.36 1.98
CA SER A 356 -2.77 -15.77 2.33
C SER A 356 -1.47 -16.42 1.80
N PHE A 357 -0.71 -15.70 0.93
CA PHE A 357 0.62 -16.16 0.50
C PHE A 357 1.69 -15.89 1.56
N ILE A 358 1.42 -15.01 2.51
CA ILE A 358 2.29 -14.69 3.64
C ILE A 358 1.98 -15.65 4.79
N SER A 359 2.99 -16.36 5.25
CA SER A 359 2.86 -17.45 6.23
C SER A 359 2.33 -17.03 7.59
N ASN A 360 2.67 -15.81 8.02
CA ASN A 360 2.26 -15.21 9.30
C ASN A 360 1.20 -14.11 9.14
N ALA A 361 0.40 -14.14 8.07
CA ALA A 361 -0.73 -13.23 7.93
C ALA A 361 -1.81 -13.51 8.98
N LEU A 362 -2.38 -12.43 9.53
CA LEU A 362 -3.52 -12.52 10.46
C LEU A 362 -4.83 -12.65 9.66
N GLU A 363 -5.66 -13.61 10.03
CA GLU A 363 -6.99 -13.80 9.45
C GLU A 363 -8.07 -13.89 10.55
N PRO A 364 -9.13 -13.06 10.47
CA PRO A 364 -9.26 -11.90 9.59
C PRO A 364 -8.18 -10.84 9.87
N SER A 365 -7.90 -9.99 8.88
CA SER A 365 -6.86 -8.94 8.96
C SER A 365 -7.30 -7.77 9.84
N ILE A 366 -7.59 -8.04 11.11
CA ILE A 366 -8.10 -7.11 12.12
C ILE A 366 -7.29 -7.29 13.40
N GLY A 367 -6.64 -6.23 13.86
CA GLY A 367 -5.96 -6.16 15.14
C GLY A 367 -6.73 -5.28 16.14
N LYS A 368 -6.31 -5.30 17.40
CA LYS A 368 -6.82 -4.37 18.41
C LYS A 368 -6.28 -2.96 18.19
N THR A 369 -6.70 -2.00 19.02
CA THR A 369 -6.12 -0.65 19.04
C THR A 369 -4.61 -0.73 19.23
N PRO A 370 -3.82 0.12 18.52
CA PRO A 370 -2.37 0.04 18.59
C PRO A 370 -1.84 0.46 19.97
N LYS A 371 -0.82 -0.24 20.43
CA LYS A 371 -0.03 0.15 21.60
C LYS A 371 1.19 0.98 21.22
N ASN A 372 1.71 0.77 20.02
CA ASN A 372 2.88 1.46 19.52
C ASN A 372 2.65 1.96 18.10
N ILE A 373 3.09 3.19 17.84
CA ILE A 373 3.18 3.80 16.51
C ILE A 373 4.63 4.08 16.21
N PHE A 374 5.09 3.68 15.02
CA PHE A 374 6.42 3.95 14.51
C PHE A 374 6.35 4.86 13.28
N PHE A 375 6.95 6.05 13.36
CA PHE A 375 7.21 6.89 12.20
C PHE A 375 8.58 6.55 11.63
N LEU A 376 8.61 5.88 10.49
CA LEU A 376 9.85 5.50 9.81
C LEU A 376 10.30 6.64 8.90
N THR A 377 11.52 7.08 9.08
CA THR A 377 12.18 8.05 8.20
C THR A 377 13.51 7.49 7.71
N ALA A 378 13.98 7.95 6.56
CA ALA A 378 15.34 7.71 6.09
C ALA A 378 16.01 9.07 5.94
N ASP A 379 16.60 9.58 7.01
CA ASP A 379 17.32 10.85 6.99
C ASP A 379 18.64 10.71 6.22
N ALA A 380 18.81 11.48 5.14
CA ALA A 380 20.02 11.47 4.32
C ALA A 380 21.16 12.30 4.87
N TYR A 381 20.91 13.09 5.90
CA TYR A 381 21.88 14.04 6.45
C TYR A 381 22.57 13.53 7.71
N GLY A 382 22.06 12.46 8.32
CA GLY A 382 22.64 11.89 9.54
C GLY A 382 22.39 12.75 10.78
N ILE A 383 21.25 13.47 10.82
CA ILE A 383 20.87 14.42 11.85
C ILE A 383 19.87 13.84 12.84
N LEU A 384 18.83 13.14 12.32
CA LEU A 384 17.77 12.63 13.16
C LEU A 384 18.24 11.42 13.97
N PRO A 385 17.85 11.32 15.26
CA PRO A 385 18.24 10.19 16.10
C PRO A 385 17.70 8.87 15.54
N PRO A 386 18.42 7.76 15.73
CA PRO A 386 18.02 6.44 15.22
C PRO A 386 16.72 5.95 15.84
N VAL A 387 16.45 6.32 17.10
CA VAL A 387 15.17 6.10 17.79
C VAL A 387 14.89 7.29 18.71
N SER A 388 13.64 7.72 18.77
CA SER A 388 13.19 8.73 19.75
C SER A 388 11.72 8.55 20.09
N LYS A 389 11.35 8.87 21.34
CA LYS A 389 9.98 8.92 21.81
C LYS A 389 9.41 10.31 21.54
N LEU A 390 8.18 10.38 21.02
CA LEU A 390 7.50 11.60 20.65
C LEU A 390 6.36 11.93 21.62
N THR A 391 6.17 13.20 21.91
CA THR A 391 4.92 13.71 22.52
C THR A 391 3.79 13.68 21.48
N ALA A 392 2.53 13.83 21.92
CA ALA A 392 1.40 13.88 21.00
C ALA A 392 1.54 15.01 19.96
N GLY A 393 1.93 16.22 20.38
CA GLY A 393 2.18 17.34 19.47
C GLY A 393 3.30 17.06 18.46
N GLN A 394 4.43 16.47 18.92
CA GLN A 394 5.52 16.08 18.03
C GLN A 394 5.09 14.97 17.04
N ALA A 395 4.30 14.01 17.49
CA ALA A 395 3.76 12.97 16.63
C ALA A 395 2.88 13.54 15.52
N MET A 396 1.95 14.43 15.85
CA MET A 396 1.09 15.10 14.88
C MET A 396 1.90 16.00 13.92
N TYR A 397 2.90 16.73 14.41
CA TYR A 397 3.78 17.55 13.59
C TYR A 397 4.57 16.69 12.59
N GLN A 398 5.15 15.56 13.05
CA GLN A 398 5.87 14.60 12.19
C GLN A 398 4.93 13.93 11.19
N PHE A 399 3.70 13.61 11.59
CA PHE A 399 2.70 13.02 10.72
C PHE A 399 2.32 13.98 9.58
N ILE A 400 2.03 15.26 9.89
CA ILE A 400 1.75 16.28 8.86
C ILE A 400 2.98 16.52 7.98
N SER A 401 4.19 16.53 8.56
CA SER A 401 5.42 16.73 7.79
C SER A 401 5.69 15.56 6.84
N GLY A 402 5.53 14.31 7.31
CA GLY A 402 5.81 13.10 6.53
C GLY A 402 7.20 13.10 5.93
N TYR A 403 8.21 13.46 6.75
CA TYR A 403 9.59 13.63 6.29
C TYR A 403 10.29 12.30 6.01
N THR A 404 11.00 12.27 4.90
CA THR A 404 12.05 11.30 4.59
C THR A 404 13.01 11.89 3.56
N ALA A 405 14.12 11.21 3.26
CA ALA A 405 14.89 11.50 2.05
C ALA A 405 14.45 10.55 0.92
N LYS A 406 14.29 11.09 -0.28
CA LYS A 406 14.25 10.28 -1.49
C LYS A 406 15.64 9.69 -1.69
N VAL A 407 15.73 8.36 -1.64
CA VAL A 407 16.99 7.65 -1.87
C VAL A 407 17.13 7.38 -3.36
N ALA A 408 18.36 7.39 -3.89
CA ALA A 408 18.63 7.02 -5.28
C ALA A 408 17.97 5.68 -5.61
N GLY A 409 17.29 5.59 -6.78
CA GLY A 409 16.57 4.39 -7.21
C GLY A 409 15.15 4.24 -6.67
N THR A 410 14.64 5.19 -5.85
CA THR A 410 13.23 5.16 -5.42
C THR A 410 12.29 5.93 -6.34
N GLU A 411 12.81 6.90 -7.09
CA GLU A 411 12.10 7.66 -8.14
C GLU A 411 13.04 7.97 -9.30
N ALA A 412 12.50 8.02 -10.51
CA ALA A 412 13.26 8.36 -11.72
C ALA A 412 13.92 9.76 -11.59
N GLY A 413 15.23 9.85 -11.89
CA GLY A 413 15.97 11.10 -11.91
C GLY A 413 16.62 11.53 -10.59
N VAL A 414 16.41 10.81 -9.49
CA VAL A 414 17.06 11.09 -8.20
C VAL A 414 18.46 10.44 -8.18
N LYS A 415 19.50 11.27 -8.32
CA LYS A 415 20.91 10.82 -8.27
C LYS A 415 21.49 10.85 -6.86
N GLU A 416 21.06 11.80 -6.05
CA GLU A 416 21.47 11.97 -4.65
C GLU A 416 20.24 12.07 -3.74
N PRO A 417 20.34 11.58 -2.49
CA PRO A 417 19.24 11.69 -1.55
C PRO A 417 18.88 13.17 -1.29
N GLN A 418 17.58 13.48 -1.36
CA GLN A 418 17.05 14.82 -1.11
C GLN A 418 15.92 14.74 -0.10
N SER A 419 15.81 15.78 0.76
CA SER A 419 14.66 15.94 1.65
C SER A 419 13.37 15.89 0.86
N THR A 420 12.43 15.12 1.36
CA THR A 420 11.07 15.07 0.82
C THR A 420 10.05 15.08 1.95
N PHE A 421 8.94 15.74 1.71
CA PHE A 421 7.85 15.87 2.65
C PHE A 421 6.56 15.44 1.97
N SER A 422 5.85 14.51 2.59
CA SER A 422 4.57 14.00 2.08
C SER A 422 3.59 13.90 3.23
N ALA A 423 2.65 14.84 3.31
CA ALA A 423 1.71 14.93 4.42
C ALA A 423 1.07 13.58 4.75
N CYS A 424 1.03 13.26 6.03
CA CYS A 424 0.50 11.99 6.57
C CYS A 424 1.09 10.74 5.90
N PHE A 425 2.32 10.84 5.37
CA PHE A 425 3.00 9.81 4.56
C PHE A 425 2.22 9.37 3.31
N GLY A 426 1.24 10.16 2.87
CA GLY A 426 0.32 9.80 1.79
C GLY A 426 -0.29 10.98 1.04
N ALA A 427 0.39 12.13 0.95
CA ALA A 427 -0.15 13.37 0.36
C ALA A 427 -0.92 13.19 -0.97
N PRO A 428 -0.48 12.35 -1.94
CA PRO A 428 -1.23 12.14 -3.17
C PRO A 428 -2.60 11.47 -3.00
N PHE A 429 -2.91 10.95 -1.81
CA PHE A 429 -4.12 10.16 -1.54
C PHE A 429 -5.06 10.83 -0.53
N LEU A 430 -4.76 12.06 -0.10
CA LEU A 430 -5.51 12.77 0.92
C LEU A 430 -6.47 13.78 0.29
N PRO A 431 -7.78 13.50 0.20
CA PRO A 431 -8.74 14.50 -0.27
C PRO A 431 -9.01 15.60 0.75
N LEU A 432 -8.95 15.31 2.05
CA LEU A 432 -9.19 16.27 3.12
C LEU A 432 -7.91 17.00 3.52
N HIS A 433 -8.03 18.11 4.26
CA HIS A 433 -6.87 18.82 4.76
C HIS A 433 -6.06 17.96 5.74
N PRO A 434 -4.70 17.88 5.62
CA PRO A 434 -3.85 17.05 6.48
C PRO A 434 -4.06 17.25 7.98
N GLY A 435 -4.41 18.47 8.41
CA GLY A 435 -4.75 18.78 9.80
C GLY A 435 -5.90 17.96 10.35
N GLN A 436 -6.89 17.59 9.53
CA GLN A 436 -8.02 16.76 9.97
C GLN A 436 -7.56 15.33 10.34
N TYR A 437 -6.72 14.71 9.50
CA TYR A 437 -6.15 13.38 9.81
C TYR A 437 -5.25 13.44 11.04
N ALA A 438 -4.47 14.52 11.20
CA ALA A 438 -3.60 14.70 12.36
C ALA A 438 -4.39 14.90 13.65
N ALA A 439 -5.47 15.67 13.63
CA ALA A 439 -6.37 15.82 14.78
C ALA A 439 -7.01 14.49 15.19
N MET A 440 -7.47 13.69 14.22
CA MET A 440 -8.00 12.34 14.47
C MET A 440 -6.92 11.43 15.07
N LEU A 441 -5.69 11.47 14.54
CA LEU A 441 -4.56 10.70 15.09
C LEU A 441 -4.27 11.12 16.53
N GLY A 442 -4.19 12.44 16.80
CA GLY A 442 -3.96 13.00 18.14
C GLY A 442 -5.02 12.58 19.15
N LYS A 443 -6.30 12.66 18.77
CA LYS A 443 -7.43 12.19 19.57
C LYS A 443 -7.27 10.70 19.94
N LYS A 444 -7.07 9.84 18.94
CA LYS A 444 -6.93 8.38 19.14
C LYS A 444 -5.69 8.01 19.96
N MET A 445 -4.56 8.68 19.75
CA MET A 445 -3.35 8.46 20.55
C MET A 445 -3.58 8.78 22.04
N LYS A 446 -4.29 9.89 22.34
CA LYS A 446 -4.62 10.30 23.71
C LYS A 446 -5.62 9.33 24.37
N GLU A 447 -6.69 8.95 23.65
CA GLU A 447 -7.73 8.04 24.14
C GLU A 447 -7.19 6.65 24.51
N HIS A 448 -6.21 6.15 23.74
CA HIS A 448 -5.67 4.79 23.92
C HIS A 448 -4.28 4.76 24.58
N ASN A 449 -3.75 5.92 25.00
CA ASN A 449 -2.42 6.04 25.63
C ASN A 449 -1.31 5.35 24.80
N VAL A 450 -1.24 5.67 23.52
CA VAL A 450 -0.36 5.02 22.54
C VAL A 450 1.07 5.56 22.66
N ASN A 451 2.07 4.70 22.72
CA ASN A 451 3.47 5.10 22.61
C ASN A 451 3.82 5.44 21.16
N VAL A 452 4.45 6.57 20.94
CA VAL A 452 4.83 7.00 19.58
C VAL A 452 6.35 7.15 19.49
N TRP A 453 6.90 6.52 18.48
CA TRP A 453 8.33 6.45 18.23
C TRP A 453 8.66 6.96 16.83
N MET A 454 9.74 7.72 16.69
CA MET A 454 10.37 7.95 15.40
C MET A 454 11.57 7.00 15.27
N ILE A 455 11.69 6.34 14.13
CA ILE A 455 12.78 5.43 13.79
C ILE A 455 13.46 5.93 12.52
N ASN A 456 14.72 6.30 12.64
CA ASN A 456 15.53 6.71 11.50
C ASN A 456 16.30 5.52 10.93
N THR A 457 15.95 5.11 9.71
CA THR A 457 16.61 4.03 8.94
C THR A 457 17.64 4.57 7.94
N GLY A 458 17.87 5.89 7.96
CA GLY A 458 18.75 6.61 7.07
C GLY A 458 20.23 6.56 7.47
N TRP A 459 20.93 7.68 7.40
CA TRP A 459 22.36 7.78 7.64
C TRP A 459 22.68 8.19 9.08
N SER A 460 23.91 7.87 9.49
CA SER A 460 24.51 8.24 10.78
C SER A 460 25.98 8.58 10.55
N GLY A 461 26.53 9.51 11.33
CA GLY A 461 27.95 9.92 11.25
C GLY A 461 28.27 10.86 10.09
N GLY A 462 27.26 11.46 9.47
CA GLY A 462 27.37 12.39 8.35
C GLY A 462 26.30 12.17 7.30
N PRO A 463 26.22 13.06 6.29
CA PRO A 463 25.31 12.94 5.17
C PRO A 463 25.67 11.76 4.25
N TYR A 464 24.79 11.47 3.28
CA TYR A 464 25.09 10.54 2.19
C TYR A 464 26.48 10.82 1.57
N GLY A 465 27.25 9.75 1.34
CA GLY A 465 28.63 9.84 0.83
C GLY A 465 29.70 10.06 1.92
N VAL A 466 29.33 10.45 3.14
CA VAL A 466 30.24 10.62 4.29
C VAL A 466 29.86 9.65 5.42
N GLY A 467 28.61 9.67 5.86
CA GLY A 467 28.06 8.77 6.87
C GLY A 467 27.75 7.38 6.33
N GLN A 468 27.32 6.51 7.21
CA GLN A 468 26.88 5.15 6.86
C GLN A 468 25.37 5.00 7.13
N ARG A 469 24.70 4.21 6.29
CA ARG A 469 23.30 3.87 6.53
C ARG A 469 23.16 3.05 7.81
N MET A 470 22.11 3.33 8.59
CA MET A 470 21.79 2.60 9.81
C MET A 470 21.68 1.10 9.52
N LYS A 471 22.37 0.29 10.34
CA LYS A 471 22.37 -1.17 10.18
C LYS A 471 20.99 -1.74 10.53
N LEU A 472 20.43 -2.57 9.66
CA LEU A 472 19.12 -3.20 9.86
C LEU A 472 19.02 -3.95 11.21
N PRO A 473 20.04 -4.69 11.69
CA PRO A 473 19.97 -5.30 13.03
C PRO A 473 19.77 -4.29 14.16
N TYR A 474 20.36 -3.09 14.10
CA TYR A 474 20.14 -2.04 15.11
C TYR A 474 18.73 -1.49 15.03
N THR A 475 18.20 -1.24 13.83
CA THR A 475 16.82 -0.80 13.64
C THR A 475 15.82 -1.82 14.21
N ARG A 476 16.02 -3.10 13.94
CA ARG A 476 15.19 -4.17 14.50
C ARG A 476 15.30 -4.24 16.02
N ALA A 477 16.51 -4.13 16.58
CA ALA A 477 16.71 -4.12 18.03
C ALA A 477 15.98 -2.96 18.72
N MET A 478 16.01 -1.75 18.14
CA MET A 478 15.28 -0.57 18.65
C MET A 478 13.77 -0.77 18.63
N ILE A 479 13.22 -1.27 17.52
CA ILE A 479 11.79 -1.56 17.40
C ILE A 479 11.37 -2.64 18.40
N THR A 480 12.13 -3.74 18.50
CA THR A 480 11.87 -4.81 19.47
C THR A 480 11.91 -4.29 20.91
N ALA A 481 12.91 -3.47 21.26
CA ALA A 481 13.02 -2.89 22.60
C ALA A 481 11.83 -1.97 22.94
N ALA A 482 11.30 -1.21 21.96
CA ALA A 482 10.10 -0.40 22.11
C ALA A 482 8.85 -1.27 22.28
N LEU A 483 8.67 -2.30 21.44
CA LEU A 483 7.53 -3.23 21.49
C LEU A 483 7.46 -4.01 22.81
N GLU A 484 8.61 -4.40 23.35
CA GLU A 484 8.73 -5.14 24.61
C GLU A 484 8.72 -4.23 25.84
N GLY A 485 8.57 -2.91 25.70
CA GLY A 485 8.59 -1.93 26.79
C GLY A 485 9.95 -1.79 27.48
N LYS A 486 11.04 -2.28 26.88
CA LYS A 486 12.39 -2.14 27.43
C LYS A 486 12.86 -0.69 27.43
N LEU A 487 12.43 0.11 26.44
CA LEU A 487 12.74 1.54 26.38
C LEU A 487 11.97 2.37 27.43
N ASP A 488 10.90 1.86 28.03
CA ASP A 488 10.18 2.59 29.10
C ASP A 488 10.96 2.67 30.42
N LYS A 489 12.05 1.90 30.55
CA LYS A 489 12.87 1.77 31.76
C LYS A 489 14.21 2.50 31.67
N VAL A 490 14.49 3.16 30.54
CA VAL A 490 15.75 3.88 30.31
C VAL A 490 15.58 5.38 30.48
N SER A 491 16.68 6.09 30.72
CA SER A 491 16.69 7.55 30.74
C SER A 491 16.68 8.10 29.32
N PHE A 492 16.16 9.31 29.16
CA PHE A 492 16.08 10.00 27.87
C PHE A 492 16.73 11.39 27.94
N GLU A 493 17.32 11.78 26.83
CA GLU A 493 17.83 13.14 26.59
C GLU A 493 17.07 13.80 25.45
N ALA A 494 16.74 15.09 25.60
CA ALA A 494 16.06 15.83 24.54
C ALA A 494 17.05 16.21 23.43
N HIS A 495 16.69 15.96 22.18
CA HIS A 495 17.45 16.48 21.03
C HIS A 495 17.38 18.00 21.02
N PRO A 496 18.54 18.71 20.97
CA PRO A 496 18.57 20.18 21.22
C PRO A 496 17.76 21.01 20.21
N VAL A 497 17.63 20.54 18.97
CA VAL A 497 16.91 21.26 17.89
C VAL A 497 15.48 20.75 17.72
N PHE A 498 15.26 19.43 17.73
CA PHE A 498 13.95 18.83 17.45
C PHE A 498 13.15 18.51 18.71
N GLY A 499 13.75 18.58 19.90
CA GLY A 499 13.08 18.31 21.17
C GLY A 499 12.62 16.88 21.40
N MET A 500 12.90 15.97 20.44
CA MET A 500 12.55 14.56 20.54
C MET A 500 13.37 13.87 21.63
N MET A 501 12.76 12.94 22.37
CA MET A 501 13.39 12.26 23.49
C MET A 501 14.19 11.04 23.02
N MET A 502 15.51 11.15 23.05
CA MET A 502 16.46 10.09 22.67
C MET A 502 16.79 9.20 23.87
N PRO A 503 16.65 7.87 23.80
CA PRO A 503 17.09 6.99 24.88
C PRO A 503 18.62 7.01 24.98
N VAL A 504 19.15 7.01 26.20
CA VAL A 504 20.62 6.98 26.45
C VAL A 504 21.22 5.59 26.25
N GLU A 505 20.37 4.56 26.31
CA GLU A 505 20.73 3.16 26.08
C GLU A 505 19.60 2.41 25.39
N CYS A 506 19.96 1.38 24.60
CA CYS A 506 19.01 0.48 23.95
C CYS A 506 19.66 -0.92 23.84
N PRO A 507 18.97 -2.00 24.29
CA PRO A 507 19.52 -3.35 24.18
C PRO A 507 19.89 -3.72 22.74
N GLY A 508 21.11 -4.19 22.53
CA GLY A 508 21.61 -4.61 21.21
C GLY A 508 22.05 -3.47 20.28
N VAL A 509 22.09 -2.22 20.78
CA VAL A 509 22.53 -1.04 20.04
C VAL A 509 23.64 -0.33 20.83
N PRO A 510 24.81 -0.01 20.20
CA PRO A 510 25.85 0.77 20.87
C PRO A 510 25.34 2.16 21.25
N SER A 511 25.60 2.58 22.51
CA SER A 511 25.05 3.83 23.06
C SER A 511 25.53 5.08 22.29
N GLU A 512 26.73 5.06 21.73
CA GLU A 512 27.28 6.16 20.93
C GLU A 512 26.45 6.45 19.65
N VAL A 513 25.72 5.44 19.15
CA VAL A 513 24.88 5.58 17.94
C VAL A 513 23.59 6.30 18.25
N LEU A 514 23.08 6.22 19.51
CA LEU A 514 21.76 6.72 19.90
C LEU A 514 21.65 8.25 19.88
N ASN A 515 22.76 8.95 20.13
CA ASN A 515 22.86 10.40 19.95
C ASN A 515 23.65 10.70 18.66
N PRO A 516 22.97 11.13 17.57
CA PRO A 516 23.61 11.30 16.26
C PRO A 516 24.76 12.31 16.27
N ARG A 517 24.73 13.34 17.14
CA ARG A 517 25.83 14.31 17.28
C ARG A 517 27.15 13.64 17.68
N ASN A 518 27.08 12.55 18.47
CA ASN A 518 28.27 11.84 18.90
C ASN A 518 28.95 11.06 17.77
N THR A 519 28.22 10.70 16.73
CA THR A 519 28.72 9.94 15.57
C THR A 519 29.44 10.82 14.54
N TRP A 520 29.27 12.14 14.58
CA TRP A 520 29.94 13.07 13.66
C TRP A 520 31.37 13.37 14.09
N LYS A 521 32.28 13.48 13.11
CA LYS A 521 33.67 13.93 13.36
C LYS A 521 33.72 15.37 13.81
N ASP A 522 33.00 16.25 13.11
CA ASP A 522 32.83 17.68 13.46
C ASP A 522 31.43 17.91 14.02
N LYS A 523 31.36 18.17 15.32
CA LYS A 523 30.12 18.45 16.03
C LYS A 523 29.52 19.82 15.70
N SER A 524 30.35 20.78 15.27
CA SER A 524 29.88 22.10 14.85
C SER A 524 29.18 22.02 13.50
N GLU A 525 29.71 21.20 12.59
CA GLU A 525 29.05 20.94 11.31
C GLU A 525 27.69 20.25 11.51
N TYR A 526 27.60 19.27 12.43
CA TYR A 526 26.33 18.66 12.83
C TYR A 526 25.32 19.72 13.28
N ASP A 527 25.73 20.63 14.19
CA ASP A 527 24.84 21.66 14.76
C ASP A 527 24.30 22.60 13.66
N VAL A 528 25.15 22.97 12.68
CA VAL A 528 24.75 23.78 11.52
C VAL A 528 23.74 23.04 10.64
N LYS A 529 24.01 21.75 10.33
CA LYS A 529 23.13 20.91 9.50
C LYS A 529 21.81 20.62 10.19
N ALA A 530 21.80 20.40 11.50
CA ALA A 530 20.58 20.20 12.28
C ALA A 530 19.65 21.42 12.20
N LYS A 531 20.20 22.63 12.32
CA LYS A 531 19.44 23.88 12.15
C LYS A 531 18.98 24.07 10.70
N GLN A 532 19.75 23.65 9.71
CA GLN A 532 19.34 23.68 8.30
C GLN A 532 18.11 22.79 8.09
N LEU A 533 18.16 21.54 8.54
CA LEU A 533 17.03 20.61 8.43
C LEU A 533 15.79 21.13 9.18
N ALA A 534 15.97 21.73 10.36
CA ALA A 534 14.88 22.37 11.11
C ALA A 534 14.17 23.45 10.30
N ARG A 535 14.93 24.32 9.58
CA ARG A 535 14.34 25.34 8.69
C ARG A 535 13.53 24.71 7.55
N GLU A 536 13.98 23.58 6.99
CA GLU A 536 13.23 22.86 5.95
C GLU A 536 11.89 22.34 6.50
N PHE A 537 11.87 21.79 7.71
CA PHE A 537 10.65 21.35 8.39
C PHE A 537 9.69 22.52 8.61
N ILE A 538 10.15 23.63 9.18
CA ILE A 538 9.34 24.82 9.45
C ILE A 538 8.75 25.35 8.15
N LYS A 539 9.59 25.57 7.13
CA LYS A 539 9.15 26.06 5.81
C LYS A 539 8.12 25.13 5.15
N ASN A 540 8.33 23.80 5.23
CA ASN A 540 7.34 22.86 4.70
C ASN A 540 6.01 22.93 5.45
N PHE A 541 6.04 23.18 6.77
CA PHE A 541 4.85 23.19 7.61
C PHE A 541 3.99 24.42 7.42
N GLU A 542 4.54 25.56 7.00
CA GLU A 542 3.84 26.84 6.80
C GLU A 542 2.53 26.69 6.00
N LYS A 543 2.53 25.85 4.97
CA LYS A 543 1.34 25.60 4.13
C LYS A 543 0.19 24.88 4.82
N TYR A 544 0.44 24.30 6.00
CA TYR A 544 -0.56 23.58 6.81
C TYR A 544 -0.88 24.30 8.13
N ALA A 545 -0.17 25.36 8.46
CA ALA A 545 -0.27 26.04 9.75
C ALA A 545 -1.67 26.61 10.02
N SER A 546 -2.37 27.06 8.96
CA SER A 546 -3.78 27.44 9.08
C SER A 546 -4.65 26.19 9.14
N GLY A 547 -5.30 25.93 10.28
CA GLY A 547 -6.22 24.78 10.44
C GLY A 547 -5.64 23.62 11.24
N VAL A 548 -4.55 23.85 11.99
CA VAL A 548 -4.01 22.91 12.97
C VAL A 548 -4.04 23.49 14.39
N GLU A 549 -4.10 22.61 15.39
CA GLU A 549 -4.13 22.96 16.80
C GLU A 549 -2.80 23.57 17.27
N GLU A 550 -2.84 24.47 18.29
CA GLU A 550 -1.67 25.14 18.85
C GLU A 550 -0.61 24.14 19.38
N GLU A 551 -1.05 23.01 19.96
CA GLU A 551 -0.16 21.93 20.43
C GLU A 551 0.76 21.43 19.30
N ILE A 552 0.26 21.38 18.06
CA ILE A 552 1.03 20.93 16.90
C ILE A 552 2.05 22.01 16.51
N LEU A 553 1.64 23.27 16.48
CA LEU A 553 2.53 24.41 16.17
C LEU A 553 3.66 24.54 17.20
N ALA A 554 3.36 24.36 18.50
CA ALA A 554 4.33 24.39 19.58
C ALA A 554 5.38 23.29 19.52
N ALA A 555 5.11 22.21 18.78
CA ALA A 555 6.02 21.08 18.59
C ALA A 555 7.02 21.27 17.42
N ALA A 556 7.02 22.44 16.78
CA ALA A 556 7.97 22.77 15.72
C ALA A 556 9.43 22.71 16.23
N PRO A 557 10.41 22.36 15.38
CA PRO A 557 11.83 22.42 15.72
C PRO A 557 12.25 23.83 16.18
N LYS A 558 13.23 23.90 17.07
CA LYS A 558 13.80 25.15 17.60
C LYS A 558 15.10 25.49 16.87
N ILE A 559 15.26 26.71 16.39
CA ILE A 559 16.43 27.17 15.63
C ILE A 559 17.34 28.02 16.49
#